data_9fd5f7b3133ba76261368d04d806e398
#
_entry.id   9fd5f7b3133ba76261368d04d806e398
#
_cell.length_a   1.000
_cell.length_b   1.000
_cell.length_c   1.000
_cell.angle_alpha   90.00
_cell.angle_beta   90.00
_cell.angle_gamma   90.00
#
_symmetry.space_group_name_H-M   'P 1'
#
loop_
_entity.id
_entity.type
_entity.pdbx_description
1 polymer ?
#
loop_
_entity_poly.entity_id
_entity_poly.type
_entity_poly.pdbx_seq_one_letter_code
_entity_poly.pdbx_strand_id
1 'polypeptide(L)'
;MTSTTNVAGSAPADFGVDSSIVKHWSVARAWQTNAALILIGIGLFFLTRQLISEYSHFTIGFSGVSGWSCLLYLGAALIVLTQPVDRFTFPIILLVAVACRLVALPAAPYLSSDIYRYVWDGVVQHAHISPYRYVPGDAVLAFLRGSHENVFENINRRDYAHTIYPPAAQALFYLITWISPTITFMKTVMVLFEGVTMYALVGLLRALGIRREQTLLYAWCPVVVWEIAGSGHLDSAAMAFIALALLARYRRQPVLTGLFLGVAVLLKLYPLVLLPALYRRGDFKMPAMVAGLVGLGYAAYSSVGLLVFGFLGGYVKEEGLATGARYFLLEVAQQIPGLHDVSTTAYFGFCAAVFLGIIWWCWRVSGFEGDNYQRPFDFDGVASFLPPAFALAAALMFLFSPHYAWYILWLIPFFTLMPNLPILTYVLGFFYLYTTALGEPGPKMFLANKILYASVFAALIIQLALRRWPIHRSMFVQPTVTSEPL
;
A
#
# COMPACT_ATOMS: atom_id res chain seq x y z
N MET A 1 -68.69 -4.52 -29.58
CA MET A 1 -69.08 -4.82 -28.16
C MET A 1 -68.08 -5.81 -27.66
N THR A 2 -67.03 -5.37 -26.99
CA THR A 2 -66.11 -6.22 -26.16
C THR A 2 -65.65 -5.32 -25.01
N SER A 3 -66.09 -5.66 -23.83
CA SER A 3 -65.88 -5.00 -22.55
C SER A 3 -64.51 -5.39 -22.04
N THR A 4 -63.65 -4.39 -21.77
CA THR A 4 -62.38 -4.52 -21.07
C THR A 4 -62.60 -4.16 -19.59
N THR A 5 -62.56 -5.15 -18.75
CA THR A 5 -62.53 -4.99 -17.28
C THR A 5 -61.14 -4.56 -16.80
N ASN A 6 -61.09 -3.33 -16.27
CA ASN A 6 -59.95 -2.82 -15.51
C ASN A 6 -59.86 -3.54 -14.16
N VAL A 7 -58.78 -4.30 -13.94
CA VAL A 7 -58.39 -4.79 -12.61
C VAL A 7 -57.47 -3.72 -11.97
N ALA A 8 -58.05 -2.98 -11.02
CA ALA A 8 -57.26 -2.06 -10.18
C ALA A 8 -56.35 -2.89 -9.26
N GLY A 9 -55.03 -2.83 -9.55
CA GLY A 9 -54.00 -3.35 -8.64
C GLY A 9 -53.89 -2.48 -7.40
N SER A 10 -54.16 -3.04 -6.23
CA SER A 10 -53.96 -2.41 -4.93
C SER A 10 -52.47 -2.11 -4.74
N ALA A 11 -52.14 -0.85 -4.54
CA ALA A 11 -50.82 -0.40 -4.12
C ALA A 11 -50.43 -1.10 -2.78
N PRO A 12 -49.17 -1.52 -2.58
CA PRO A 12 -48.76 -2.07 -1.29
C PRO A 12 -48.85 -0.95 -0.24
N ALA A 13 -49.39 -1.29 0.92
CA ALA A 13 -49.54 -0.38 2.06
C ALA A 13 -48.14 0.19 2.43
N ASP A 14 -48.02 1.48 2.32
CA ASP A 14 -46.89 2.24 2.79
C ASP A 14 -46.88 2.21 4.33
N PHE A 15 -46.11 1.31 4.92
CA PHE A 15 -45.84 1.34 6.35
C PHE A 15 -44.95 2.57 6.62
N GLY A 16 -45.58 3.72 6.73
CA GLY A 16 -44.94 4.98 7.09
C GLY A 16 -44.16 4.86 8.40
N VAL A 17 -42.95 4.35 8.34
CA VAL A 17 -41.99 4.51 9.43
C VAL A 17 -41.65 5.99 9.50
N ASP A 18 -42.03 6.64 10.60
CA ASP A 18 -41.78 8.05 10.83
C ASP A 18 -40.31 8.39 10.62
N SER A 19 -40.02 9.19 9.61
CA SER A 19 -38.68 9.60 9.23
C SER A 19 -37.89 10.28 10.38
N SER A 20 -38.62 10.84 11.35
CA SER A 20 -38.02 11.41 12.58
C SER A 20 -37.48 10.34 13.51
N ILE A 21 -38.16 9.18 13.62
CA ILE A 21 -37.73 8.05 14.41
C ILE A 21 -36.47 7.44 13.80
N VAL A 22 -36.43 7.24 12.48
CA VAL A 22 -35.26 6.70 11.76
C VAL A 22 -34.05 7.63 11.91
N LYS A 23 -34.23 8.95 11.82
CA LYS A 23 -33.16 9.94 12.09
C LYS A 23 -32.64 9.85 13.53
N HIS A 24 -33.51 9.73 14.50
CA HIS A 24 -33.12 9.65 15.92
C HIS A 24 -32.32 8.38 16.23
N TRP A 25 -32.71 7.23 15.71
CA TRP A 25 -31.98 5.98 15.86
C TRP A 25 -30.62 5.99 15.16
N SER A 26 -30.49 6.68 14.02
CA SER A 26 -29.21 6.80 13.30
C SER A 26 -28.20 7.66 14.07
N VAL A 27 -28.64 8.76 14.68
CA VAL A 27 -27.78 9.65 15.49
C VAL A 27 -27.31 8.95 16.78
N ALA A 28 -28.19 8.21 17.46
CA ALA A 28 -27.83 7.47 18.67
C ALA A 28 -26.79 6.37 18.39
N ARG A 29 -26.88 5.69 17.24
CA ARG A 29 -25.89 4.70 16.84
C ARG A 29 -24.55 5.31 16.42
N ALA A 30 -24.54 6.46 15.74
CA ALA A 30 -23.31 7.14 15.36
C ALA A 30 -22.50 7.60 16.59
N TRP A 31 -23.18 8.03 17.67
CA TRP A 31 -22.49 8.32 18.93
C TRP A 31 -21.79 7.09 19.52
N GLN A 32 -22.46 5.92 19.51
CA GLN A 32 -21.84 4.65 19.95
C GLN A 32 -20.62 4.29 19.10
N THR A 33 -20.72 4.48 17.76
CA THR A 33 -19.61 4.30 16.83
C THR A 33 -18.41 5.17 17.23
N ASN A 34 -18.64 6.46 17.48
CA ASN A 34 -17.58 7.39 17.86
C ASN A 34 -16.95 7.03 19.22
N ALA A 35 -17.77 6.66 20.22
CA ALA A 35 -17.27 6.22 21.51
C ALA A 35 -16.39 4.95 21.39
N ALA A 36 -16.84 3.95 20.63
CA ALA A 36 -16.06 2.75 20.37
C ALA A 36 -14.73 3.06 19.65
N LEU A 37 -14.75 3.93 18.63
CA LEU A 37 -13.53 4.32 17.91
C LEU A 37 -12.57 5.12 18.81
N ILE A 38 -13.07 5.96 19.71
CA ILE A 38 -12.22 6.67 20.69
C ILE A 38 -11.53 5.65 21.62
N LEU A 39 -12.28 4.70 22.19
CA LEU A 39 -11.71 3.68 23.08
C LEU A 39 -10.67 2.82 22.37
N ILE A 40 -10.96 2.36 21.16
CA ILE A 40 -10.00 1.62 20.33
C ILE A 40 -8.79 2.49 20.01
N GLY A 41 -8.98 3.75 19.64
CA GLY A 41 -7.91 4.71 19.34
C GLY A 41 -6.98 4.95 20.53
N ILE A 42 -7.53 5.08 21.72
CA ILE A 42 -6.74 5.16 22.97
C ILE A 42 -5.93 3.87 23.17
N GLY A 43 -6.54 2.72 22.97
CA GLY A 43 -5.85 1.42 23.03
C GLY A 43 -4.68 1.34 22.03
N LEU A 44 -4.92 1.71 20.76
CA LEU A 44 -3.87 1.73 19.72
C LEU A 44 -2.73 2.71 20.08
N PHE A 45 -3.04 3.88 20.62
CA PHE A 45 -2.03 4.84 21.08
C PHE A 45 -1.12 4.23 22.15
N PHE A 46 -1.69 3.62 23.20
CA PHE A 46 -0.90 3.02 24.28
C PHE A 46 -0.12 1.80 23.81
N LEU A 47 -0.69 0.95 22.97
CA LEU A 47 0.01 -0.19 22.37
C LEU A 47 1.17 0.29 21.48
N THR A 48 0.98 1.36 20.68
CA THR A 48 2.06 1.96 19.89
C THR A 48 3.20 2.44 20.80
N ARG A 49 2.88 3.12 21.90
CA ARG A 49 3.87 3.58 22.88
C ARG A 49 4.60 2.42 23.56
N GLN A 50 3.88 1.36 23.92
CA GLN A 50 4.45 0.19 24.56
C GLN A 50 5.40 -0.55 23.61
N LEU A 51 5.01 -0.76 22.36
CA LEU A 51 5.87 -1.37 21.34
C LEU A 51 7.19 -0.61 21.20
N ILE A 52 7.19 0.72 21.25
CA ILE A 52 8.41 1.53 21.19
C ILE A 52 9.32 1.26 22.40
N SER A 53 8.76 1.11 23.60
CA SER A 53 9.55 0.84 24.81
C SER A 53 10.12 -0.58 24.84
N GLU A 54 9.50 -1.52 24.16
CA GLU A 54 9.91 -2.93 24.11
C GLU A 54 10.92 -3.25 23.00
N TYR A 55 11.28 -2.29 22.15
CA TYR A 55 12.22 -2.49 21.03
C TYR A 55 13.56 -3.11 21.43
N SER A 56 14.02 -2.87 22.65
CA SER A 56 15.27 -3.43 23.14
C SER A 56 15.20 -4.93 23.47
N HIS A 57 14.01 -5.53 23.48
CA HIS A 57 13.77 -6.91 23.91
C HIS A 57 12.97 -7.72 22.88
N PHE A 58 13.43 -7.73 21.65
CA PHE A 58 12.79 -8.31 20.48
C PHE A 58 12.51 -9.82 20.56
N THR A 59 11.63 -10.23 21.46
CA THR A 59 11.19 -11.61 21.60
C THR A 59 9.66 -11.73 21.72
N ILE A 60 9.18 -12.66 22.48
CA ILE A 60 7.78 -13.07 22.63
C ILE A 60 6.82 -11.89 23.00
N GLY A 61 7.31 -10.87 23.73
CA GLY A 61 6.50 -9.70 24.11
C GLY A 61 6.02 -8.84 22.94
N PHE A 62 6.88 -8.62 21.94
CA PHE A 62 6.51 -7.86 20.74
C PHE A 62 5.32 -8.50 20.00
N SER A 63 5.28 -9.82 19.85
CA SER A 63 4.18 -10.49 19.18
C SER A 63 2.84 -10.36 19.93
N GLY A 64 2.84 -10.30 21.25
CA GLY A 64 1.62 -10.09 22.06
C GLY A 64 1.02 -8.69 21.85
N VAL A 65 1.82 -7.63 22.01
CA VAL A 65 1.37 -6.24 21.83
C VAL A 65 0.98 -5.95 20.38
N SER A 66 1.73 -6.47 19.43
CA SER A 66 1.42 -6.34 18.01
C SER A 66 0.12 -7.06 17.64
N GLY A 67 -0.13 -8.25 18.20
CA GLY A 67 -1.37 -8.99 18.03
C GLY A 67 -2.58 -8.20 18.52
N TRP A 68 -2.51 -7.59 19.71
CA TRP A 68 -3.57 -6.72 20.21
C TRP A 68 -3.79 -5.48 19.34
N SER A 69 -2.71 -4.87 18.81
CA SER A 69 -2.82 -3.76 17.86
C SER A 69 -3.59 -4.17 16.60
N CYS A 70 -3.31 -5.35 16.05
CA CYS A 70 -4.01 -5.89 14.90
C CYS A 70 -5.49 -6.20 15.21
N LEU A 71 -5.81 -6.74 16.40
CA LEU A 71 -7.20 -7.01 16.80
C LEU A 71 -8.00 -5.72 16.99
N LEU A 72 -7.43 -4.70 17.63
CA LEU A 72 -8.07 -3.39 17.75
C LEU A 72 -8.28 -2.74 16.39
N TYR A 73 -7.29 -2.82 15.50
CA TYR A 73 -7.45 -2.34 14.12
C TYR A 73 -8.56 -3.08 13.38
N LEU A 74 -8.65 -4.41 13.50
CA LEU A 74 -9.74 -5.20 12.92
C LEU A 74 -11.09 -4.74 13.43
N GLY A 75 -11.23 -4.53 14.75
CA GLY A 75 -12.45 -4.00 15.36
C GLY A 75 -12.85 -2.64 14.78
N ALA A 76 -11.88 -1.71 14.69
CA ALA A 76 -12.11 -0.39 14.12
C ALA A 76 -12.49 -0.44 12.63
N ALA A 77 -11.82 -1.30 11.85
CA ALA A 77 -12.14 -1.52 10.44
C ALA A 77 -13.57 -2.05 10.26
N LEU A 78 -13.96 -3.05 11.02
CA LEU A 78 -15.33 -3.59 10.99
C LEU A 78 -16.36 -2.53 11.37
N ILE A 79 -16.10 -1.76 12.44
CA ILE A 79 -16.99 -0.67 12.88
C ILE A 79 -17.16 0.36 11.76
N VAL A 80 -16.07 0.87 11.19
CA VAL A 80 -16.18 1.92 10.16
C VAL A 80 -16.81 1.40 8.87
N LEU A 81 -16.71 0.11 8.57
CA LEU A 81 -17.32 -0.47 7.37
C LEU A 81 -18.81 -0.77 7.54
N THR A 82 -19.27 -1.05 8.77
CA THR A 82 -20.63 -1.58 9.00
C THR A 82 -21.53 -0.65 9.79
N GLN A 83 -20.98 0.25 10.63
CA GLN A 83 -21.78 1.10 11.50
C GLN A 83 -22.06 2.49 10.88
N PRO A 84 -23.13 3.17 11.30
CA PRO A 84 -23.39 4.55 10.92
C PRO A 84 -22.31 5.48 11.47
N VAL A 85 -21.97 6.51 10.70
CA VAL A 85 -20.96 7.54 11.01
C VAL A 85 -21.61 8.94 10.99
N ASP A 86 -20.98 9.91 11.66
CA ASP A 86 -21.39 11.29 11.66
C ASP A 86 -20.24 12.27 11.34
N ARG A 87 -20.49 13.56 11.47
CA ARG A 87 -19.49 14.60 11.18
C ARG A 87 -18.25 14.54 12.06
N PHE A 88 -18.31 13.92 13.24
CA PHE A 88 -17.20 13.81 14.20
C PHE A 88 -16.33 12.57 13.96
N THR A 89 -16.85 11.54 13.28
CA THR A 89 -16.12 10.28 13.06
C THR A 89 -14.82 10.51 12.30
N PHE A 90 -14.83 11.29 11.23
CA PHE A 90 -13.61 11.55 10.46
C PHE A 90 -12.54 12.35 11.23
N PRO A 91 -12.86 13.44 11.96
CA PRO A 91 -11.93 14.09 12.88
C PRO A 91 -11.32 13.16 13.93
N ILE A 92 -12.10 12.23 14.51
CA ILE A 92 -11.60 11.23 15.48
C ILE A 92 -10.56 10.33 14.81
N ILE A 93 -10.85 9.85 13.61
CA ILE A 93 -9.91 9.01 12.82
C ILE A 93 -8.59 9.76 12.62
N LEU A 94 -8.63 11.02 12.20
CA LEU A 94 -7.44 11.83 11.98
C LEU A 94 -6.66 12.09 13.27
N LEU A 95 -7.34 12.42 14.37
CA LEU A 95 -6.70 12.70 15.64
C LEU A 95 -5.89 11.49 16.15
N VAL A 96 -6.50 10.31 16.14
CA VAL A 96 -5.82 9.07 16.54
C VAL A 96 -4.66 8.74 15.60
N ALA A 97 -4.86 8.89 14.29
CA ALA A 97 -3.81 8.66 13.31
C ALA A 97 -2.59 9.55 13.55
N VAL A 98 -2.81 10.85 13.78
CA VAL A 98 -1.73 11.81 14.12
C VAL A 98 -1.07 11.46 15.45
N ALA A 99 -1.85 11.15 16.49
CA ALA A 99 -1.33 10.80 17.81
C ALA A 99 -0.39 9.59 17.75
N CYS A 100 -0.77 8.51 17.04
CA CYS A 100 0.08 7.33 16.87
C CYS A 100 1.38 7.67 16.12
N ARG A 101 1.35 8.54 15.10
CA ARG A 101 2.57 8.97 14.38
C ARG A 101 3.48 9.81 15.27
N LEU A 102 2.92 10.75 16.00
CA LEU A 102 3.73 11.61 16.92
C LEU A 102 4.45 10.80 17.99
N VAL A 103 3.85 9.72 18.47
CA VAL A 103 4.52 8.80 19.42
C VAL A 103 5.61 7.99 18.74
N ALA A 104 5.40 7.53 17.48
CA ALA A 104 6.36 6.69 16.76
C ALA A 104 7.54 7.47 16.16
N LEU A 105 7.35 8.76 15.82
CA LEU A 105 8.35 9.57 15.14
C LEU A 105 9.70 9.70 15.88
N PRO A 106 9.75 9.98 17.20
CA PRO A 106 11.02 10.16 17.90
C PRO A 106 11.78 8.86 18.16
N ALA A 107 11.13 7.69 18.02
CA ALA A 107 11.77 6.41 18.24
C ALA A 107 12.86 6.12 17.20
N ALA A 108 13.91 5.42 17.59
CA ALA A 108 14.90 4.92 16.64
C ALA A 108 14.23 3.96 15.64
N PRO A 109 14.64 3.94 14.36
CA PRO A 109 14.13 2.98 13.40
C PRO A 109 14.66 1.59 13.78
N TYR A 110 13.75 0.65 14.01
CA TYR A 110 14.10 -0.67 14.51
C TYR A 110 13.82 -1.80 13.51
N LEU A 111 12.69 -1.75 12.81
CA LEU A 111 12.29 -2.81 11.88
C LEU A 111 13.10 -2.79 10.58
N SER A 112 13.75 -1.69 10.24
CA SER A 112 14.57 -1.53 9.06
C SER A 112 15.66 -0.47 9.27
N SER A 113 16.83 -0.71 8.69
CA SER A 113 17.95 0.25 8.67
C SER A 113 18.05 1.06 7.37
N ASP A 114 17.10 0.91 6.45
CA ASP A 114 17.15 1.56 5.13
C ASP A 114 17.23 3.08 5.21
N ILE A 115 16.58 3.69 6.19
CA ILE A 115 16.55 5.14 6.38
C ILE A 115 17.94 5.75 6.62
N TYR A 116 18.85 5.00 7.21
CA TYR A 116 20.23 5.46 7.39
C TYR A 116 20.91 5.63 6.04
N ARG A 117 20.60 4.77 5.07
CA ARG A 117 21.07 4.91 3.69
C ARG A 117 20.48 6.14 3.00
N TYR A 118 19.22 6.48 3.26
CA TYR A 118 18.60 7.68 2.68
C TYR A 118 19.30 8.96 3.14
N VAL A 119 19.55 9.06 4.45
CA VAL A 119 20.28 10.23 5.00
C VAL A 119 21.71 10.27 4.47
N TRP A 120 22.42 9.14 4.43
CA TRP A 120 23.77 9.05 3.91
C TRP A 120 23.85 9.47 2.45
N ASP A 121 23.00 8.92 1.58
CA ASP A 121 23.00 9.26 0.16
C ASP A 121 22.73 10.77 -0.07
N GLY A 122 21.89 11.40 0.76
CA GLY A 122 21.69 12.84 0.74
C GLY A 122 22.95 13.61 1.14
N VAL A 123 23.61 13.21 2.22
CA VAL A 123 24.88 13.83 2.72
C VAL A 123 25.99 13.71 1.67
N VAL A 124 26.13 12.57 1.02
CA VAL A 124 27.13 12.37 -0.07
C VAL A 124 26.90 13.36 -1.21
N GLN A 125 25.65 13.63 -1.57
CA GLN A 125 25.32 14.59 -2.63
C GLN A 125 25.65 16.03 -2.25
N HIS A 126 25.60 16.41 -0.96
CA HIS A 126 26.04 17.73 -0.49
C HIS A 126 27.56 17.94 -0.64
N ALA A 127 28.33 16.87 -0.66
CA ALA A 127 29.74 16.89 -0.98
C ALA A 127 30.02 16.91 -2.49
N HIS A 128 29.00 17.14 -3.33
CA HIS A 128 29.07 17.11 -4.80
C HIS A 128 29.54 15.77 -5.38
N ILE A 129 29.32 14.68 -4.66
CA ILE A 129 29.62 13.29 -5.07
C ILE A 129 28.32 12.61 -5.46
N SER A 130 28.32 11.93 -6.62
CA SER A 130 27.17 11.10 -6.99
C SER A 130 27.03 9.90 -6.03
N PRO A 131 25.83 9.67 -5.45
CA PRO A 131 25.60 8.56 -4.51
C PRO A 131 25.74 7.19 -5.15
N TYR A 132 25.72 7.11 -6.47
CA TYR A 132 25.92 5.88 -7.22
C TYR A 132 27.39 5.51 -7.43
N ARG A 133 28.34 6.44 -7.18
CA ARG A 133 29.75 6.26 -7.55
C ARG A 133 30.49 5.35 -6.60
N TYR A 134 30.26 5.48 -5.28
CA TYR A 134 31.00 4.79 -4.24
C TYR A 134 30.06 4.07 -3.28
N VAL A 135 30.53 2.97 -2.70
CA VAL A 135 29.85 2.35 -1.55
C VAL A 135 30.10 3.21 -0.29
N PRO A 136 29.24 3.21 0.72
CA PRO A 136 29.43 4.03 1.94
C PRO A 136 30.75 3.78 2.64
N GLY A 137 31.23 2.52 2.62
CA GLY A 137 32.49 2.07 3.21
C GLY A 137 33.77 2.50 2.46
N ASP A 138 33.66 3.11 1.27
CA ASP A 138 34.82 3.53 0.46
C ASP A 138 35.67 4.59 1.18
N ALA A 139 36.99 4.48 1.08
CA ALA A 139 37.93 5.42 1.70
C ALA A 139 37.75 6.86 1.22
N VAL A 140 37.30 7.07 -0.01
CA VAL A 140 37.00 8.41 -0.59
C VAL A 140 35.95 9.15 0.22
N LEU A 141 34.99 8.43 0.88
CA LEU A 141 33.92 9.02 1.69
C LEU A 141 34.27 9.12 3.19
N ALA A 142 35.51 8.75 3.60
CA ALA A 142 35.88 8.71 5.01
C ALA A 142 35.73 10.05 5.74
N PHE A 143 35.91 11.17 5.05
CA PHE A 143 35.78 12.52 5.63
C PHE A 143 34.35 12.89 6.05
N LEU A 144 33.32 12.18 5.53
CA LEU A 144 31.92 12.40 5.90
C LEU A 144 31.51 11.61 7.16
N ARG A 145 32.25 10.56 7.52
CA ARG A 145 31.85 9.61 8.58
C ARG A 145 31.83 10.26 9.96
N GLY A 146 32.89 11.02 10.32
CA GLY A 146 33.02 11.58 11.67
C GLY A 146 31.84 12.47 12.09
N SER A 147 31.31 13.29 11.17
CA SER A 147 30.14 14.15 11.45
C SER A 147 28.80 13.40 11.37
N HIS A 148 28.79 12.18 10.83
CA HIS A 148 27.59 11.35 10.61
C HIS A 148 27.79 9.92 11.09
N GLU A 149 28.57 9.70 12.15
CA GLU A 149 28.96 8.38 12.65
C GLU A 149 27.75 7.49 12.93
N ASN A 150 26.76 7.99 13.66
CA ASN A 150 25.54 7.23 13.98
C ASN A 150 24.77 6.82 12.71
N VAL A 151 24.78 7.64 11.65
CA VAL A 151 24.16 7.28 10.38
C VAL A 151 24.98 6.19 9.70
N PHE A 152 26.29 6.41 9.57
CA PHE A 152 27.21 5.51 8.88
C PHE A 152 27.24 4.10 9.49
N GLU A 153 27.34 4.01 10.82
CA GLU A 153 27.42 2.73 11.53
C GLU A 153 26.18 1.85 11.36
N ASN A 154 25.03 2.45 11.11
CA ASN A 154 23.75 1.74 10.97
C ASN A 154 23.36 1.45 9.51
N ILE A 155 24.20 1.79 8.52
CA ILE A 155 23.92 1.47 7.11
C ILE A 155 24.14 -0.02 6.89
N ASN A 156 23.10 -0.71 6.41
CA ASN A 156 23.23 -2.08 5.94
C ASN A 156 24.03 -2.15 4.62
N ARG A 157 24.75 -3.24 4.38
CA ARG A 157 25.53 -3.49 3.14
C ARG A 157 26.51 -2.35 2.79
N ARG A 158 26.97 -1.57 3.78
CA ARG A 158 27.79 -0.35 3.60
C ARG A 158 29.11 -0.59 2.87
N ASP A 159 29.66 -1.81 3.00
CA ASP A 159 31.02 -2.11 2.52
C ASP A 159 31.04 -2.62 1.07
N TYR A 160 29.89 -3.02 0.50
CA TYR A 160 29.87 -3.63 -0.83
C TYR A 160 28.72 -3.19 -1.73
N ALA A 161 27.63 -2.58 -1.21
CA ALA A 161 26.49 -2.25 -2.02
C ALA A 161 26.43 -0.76 -2.37
N HIS A 162 26.41 -0.46 -3.67
CA HIS A 162 26.01 0.84 -4.17
C HIS A 162 24.54 1.11 -3.85
N THR A 163 24.11 2.39 -3.89
CA THR A 163 22.68 2.69 -3.69
C THR A 163 21.80 2.02 -4.76
N ILE A 164 20.62 1.54 -4.35
CA ILE A 164 19.62 0.97 -5.26
C ILE A 164 18.49 1.94 -5.58
N TYR A 165 18.47 3.10 -4.92
CA TYR A 165 17.36 4.04 -5.01
C TYR A 165 17.38 4.83 -6.30
N PRO A 166 16.25 4.91 -7.04
CA PRO A 166 16.18 5.62 -8.32
C PRO A 166 16.35 7.15 -8.18
N PRO A 167 16.52 7.88 -9.29
CA PRO A 167 16.88 9.30 -9.30
C PRO A 167 15.98 10.25 -8.50
N ALA A 168 14.64 10.09 -8.50
CA ALA A 168 13.79 10.98 -7.71
C ALA A 168 13.92 10.71 -6.21
N ALA A 169 14.21 9.46 -5.81
CA ALA A 169 14.54 9.15 -4.43
C ALA A 169 15.80 9.86 -3.99
N GLN A 170 16.83 9.84 -4.83
CA GLN A 170 18.09 10.54 -4.56
C GLN A 170 17.91 12.07 -4.46
N ALA A 171 17.13 12.65 -5.37
CA ALA A 171 16.79 14.07 -5.30
C ALA A 171 16.00 14.41 -4.01
N LEU A 172 15.08 13.53 -3.61
CA LEU A 172 14.31 13.70 -2.36
C LEU A 172 15.24 13.63 -1.14
N PHE A 173 16.16 12.67 -1.08
CA PHE A 173 17.14 12.55 0.00
C PHE A 173 18.03 13.79 0.11
N TYR A 174 18.51 14.31 -1.03
CA TYR A 174 19.25 15.57 -1.10
C TYR A 174 18.46 16.75 -0.52
N LEU A 175 17.20 16.93 -0.95
CA LEU A 175 16.35 18.04 -0.48
C LEU A 175 16.04 17.95 1.02
N ILE A 176 15.78 16.75 1.54
CA ILE A 176 15.49 16.55 2.96
C ILE A 176 16.73 16.83 3.80
N THR A 177 17.87 16.28 3.42
CA THR A 177 19.11 16.42 4.19
C THR A 177 19.72 17.84 4.05
N TRP A 178 19.32 18.61 3.05
CA TRP A 178 19.66 20.03 2.95
C TRP A 178 19.04 20.85 4.10
N ILE A 179 17.85 20.47 4.53
CA ILE A 179 17.16 21.11 5.66
C ILE A 179 17.69 20.54 6.98
N SER A 180 17.71 19.21 7.11
CA SER A 180 18.21 18.53 8.30
C SER A 180 18.62 17.09 7.99
N PRO A 181 19.91 16.73 8.15
CA PRO A 181 20.41 15.38 7.90
C PRO A 181 20.17 14.44 9.11
N THR A 182 18.96 14.48 9.68
CA THR A 182 18.59 13.66 10.84
C THR A 182 17.56 12.60 10.47
N ILE A 183 17.65 11.46 11.15
CA ILE A 183 16.70 10.34 10.99
C ILE A 183 15.26 10.79 11.29
N THR A 184 15.07 11.55 12.39
CA THR A 184 13.73 12.02 12.79
C THR A 184 13.12 12.95 11.74
N PHE A 185 13.92 13.84 11.13
CA PHE A 185 13.42 14.73 10.09
C PHE A 185 13.08 13.97 8.80
N MET A 186 13.91 12.99 8.41
CA MET A 186 13.61 12.09 7.29
C MET A 186 12.29 11.35 7.51
N LYS A 187 12.08 10.76 8.70
CA LYS A 187 10.80 10.13 9.08
C LYS A 187 9.63 11.11 9.03
N THR A 188 9.82 12.33 9.52
CA THR A 188 8.79 13.37 9.49
C THR A 188 8.31 13.66 8.09
N VAL A 189 9.24 13.77 7.13
CA VAL A 189 8.87 13.99 5.72
C VAL A 189 8.13 12.77 5.15
N MET A 190 8.51 11.55 5.51
CA MET A 190 7.77 10.35 5.10
C MET A 190 6.34 10.38 5.65
N VAL A 191 6.12 10.79 6.91
CA VAL A 191 4.78 10.97 7.49
C VAL A 191 4.00 12.09 6.78
N LEU A 192 4.63 13.17 6.33
CA LEU A 192 3.96 14.19 5.53
C LEU A 192 3.45 13.65 4.19
N PHE A 193 4.18 12.73 3.54
CA PHE A 193 3.69 12.03 2.35
C PHE A 193 2.47 11.15 2.63
N GLU A 194 2.31 10.60 3.84
CA GLU A 194 1.06 9.93 4.24
C GLU A 194 -0.14 10.90 4.19
N GLY A 195 0.07 12.18 4.60
CA GLY A 195 -0.95 13.23 4.48
C GLY A 195 -1.38 13.43 3.03
N VAL A 196 -0.44 13.39 2.08
CA VAL A 196 -0.74 13.45 0.64
C VAL A 196 -1.52 12.22 0.17
N THR A 197 -1.13 11.03 0.65
CA THR A 197 -1.86 9.78 0.37
C THR A 197 -3.30 9.87 0.89
N MET A 198 -3.49 10.32 2.12
CA MET A 198 -4.80 10.51 2.75
C MET A 198 -5.67 11.50 1.96
N TYR A 199 -5.10 12.63 1.53
CA TYR A 199 -5.78 13.61 0.69
C TYR A 199 -6.29 12.97 -0.62
N ALA A 200 -5.44 12.23 -1.32
CA ALA A 200 -5.80 11.57 -2.57
C ALA A 200 -6.87 10.48 -2.36
N LEU A 201 -6.74 9.68 -1.29
CA LEU A 201 -7.72 8.64 -0.94
C LEU A 201 -9.09 9.23 -0.57
N VAL A 202 -9.14 10.30 0.22
CA VAL A 202 -10.40 11.02 0.52
C VAL A 202 -11.03 11.55 -0.77
N GLY A 203 -10.21 12.10 -1.68
CA GLY A 203 -10.68 12.56 -2.99
C GLY A 203 -11.28 11.44 -3.83
N LEU A 204 -10.61 10.27 -3.87
CA LEU A 204 -11.09 9.09 -4.59
C LEU A 204 -12.36 8.50 -3.96
N LEU A 205 -12.39 8.33 -2.63
CA LEU A 205 -13.55 7.79 -1.92
C LEU A 205 -14.80 8.65 -2.18
N ARG A 206 -14.66 9.99 -2.05
CA ARG A 206 -15.77 10.91 -2.37
C ARG A 206 -16.22 10.79 -3.82
N ALA A 207 -15.26 10.73 -4.74
CA ALA A 207 -15.54 10.64 -6.17
C ALA A 207 -16.23 9.31 -6.56
N LEU A 208 -16.00 8.26 -5.79
CA LEU A 208 -16.64 6.95 -5.94
C LEU A 208 -17.96 6.81 -5.14
N GLY A 209 -18.41 7.86 -4.43
CA GLY A 209 -19.58 7.79 -3.56
C GLY A 209 -19.37 6.95 -2.30
N ILE A 210 -18.12 6.71 -1.91
CA ILE A 210 -17.75 5.93 -0.72
C ILE A 210 -17.49 6.90 0.45
N ARG A 211 -17.86 6.48 1.66
CA ARG A 211 -17.65 7.28 2.86
C ARG A 211 -16.17 7.58 3.09
N ARG A 212 -15.83 8.85 3.32
CA ARG A 212 -14.44 9.28 3.61
C ARG A 212 -13.86 8.62 4.88
N GLU A 213 -14.70 8.24 5.81
CA GLU A 213 -14.35 7.56 7.06
C GLU A 213 -13.68 6.20 6.78
N GLN A 214 -13.89 5.59 5.61
CA GLN A 214 -13.19 4.38 5.17
C GLN A 214 -11.66 4.58 5.06
N THR A 215 -11.16 5.82 5.04
CA THR A 215 -9.72 6.10 5.17
C THR A 215 -9.12 5.60 6.47
N LEU A 216 -9.92 5.22 7.49
CA LEU A 216 -9.45 4.53 8.68
C LEU A 216 -8.62 3.28 8.32
N LEU A 217 -9.01 2.56 7.26
CA LEU A 217 -8.29 1.37 6.80
C LEU A 217 -6.81 1.64 6.44
N TYR A 218 -6.50 2.87 5.99
CA TYR A 218 -5.13 3.35 5.81
C TYR A 218 -4.59 3.98 7.10
N ALA A 219 -5.34 4.91 7.68
CA ALA A 219 -4.89 5.81 8.72
C ALA A 219 -4.50 5.09 10.03
N TRP A 220 -5.22 4.01 10.38
CA TRP A 220 -4.98 3.22 11.60
C TRP A 220 -4.30 1.89 11.30
N CYS A 221 -3.95 1.62 10.03
CA CYS A 221 -3.30 0.37 9.63
C CYS A 221 -1.96 0.20 10.37
N PRO A 222 -1.77 -0.87 11.15
CA PRO A 222 -0.56 -1.04 11.95
C PRO A 222 0.71 -1.06 11.08
N VAL A 223 0.69 -1.73 9.92
CA VAL A 223 1.85 -1.76 9.02
C VAL A 223 2.21 -0.36 8.51
N VAL A 224 1.22 0.50 8.25
CA VAL A 224 1.46 1.88 7.81
C VAL A 224 2.12 2.69 8.93
N VAL A 225 1.59 2.60 10.16
CA VAL A 225 2.16 3.33 11.33
C VAL A 225 3.60 2.91 11.57
N TRP A 226 3.87 1.60 11.58
CA TRP A 226 5.18 1.05 11.95
C TRP A 226 6.22 1.22 10.86
N GLU A 227 5.86 0.99 9.61
CA GLU A 227 6.83 1.06 8.52
C GLU A 227 7.10 2.49 8.07
N ILE A 228 6.19 3.44 8.32
CA ILE A 228 6.42 4.83 7.93
C ILE A 228 6.87 5.68 9.12
N ALA A 229 6.03 5.83 10.15
CA ALA A 229 6.42 6.64 11.32
C ALA A 229 7.48 5.95 12.18
N GLY A 230 7.50 4.63 12.24
CA GLY A 230 8.52 3.83 12.93
C GLY A 230 9.83 3.75 12.15
N SER A 231 9.82 3.17 10.96
CA SER A 231 11.02 2.85 10.16
C SER A 231 11.41 3.92 9.13
N GLY A 232 10.48 4.79 8.71
CA GLY A 232 10.76 5.88 7.77
C GLY A 232 10.88 5.44 6.31
N HIS A 233 10.15 4.39 5.90
CA HIS A 233 10.27 3.87 4.54
C HIS A 233 9.86 4.87 3.45
N LEU A 234 10.69 4.96 2.42
CA LEU A 234 10.47 5.74 1.19
C LEU A 234 9.17 5.36 0.46
N ASP A 235 8.63 4.17 0.74
CA ASP A 235 7.35 3.68 0.21
C ASP A 235 6.21 4.66 0.45
N SER A 236 6.26 5.46 1.52
CA SER A 236 5.30 6.53 1.79
C SER A 236 5.22 7.53 0.66
N ALA A 237 6.36 8.01 0.16
CA ALA A 237 6.41 8.93 -0.96
C ALA A 237 5.90 8.25 -2.26
N ALA A 238 6.31 7.01 -2.51
CA ALA A 238 5.83 6.25 -3.67
C ALA A 238 4.30 6.06 -3.62
N MET A 239 3.73 5.69 -2.46
CA MET A 239 2.28 5.57 -2.27
C MET A 239 1.53 6.89 -2.50
N ALA A 240 2.11 8.02 -2.05
CA ALA A 240 1.51 9.33 -2.25
C ALA A 240 1.36 9.65 -3.75
N PHE A 241 2.40 9.42 -4.52
CA PHE A 241 2.37 9.63 -5.95
C PHE A 241 1.53 8.59 -6.70
N ILE A 242 1.47 7.34 -6.25
CA ILE A 242 0.51 6.35 -6.78
C ILE A 242 -0.93 6.82 -6.54
N ALA A 243 -1.28 7.22 -5.32
CA ALA A 243 -2.63 7.67 -4.98
C ALA A 243 -3.02 8.93 -5.76
N LEU A 244 -2.09 9.88 -5.96
CA LEU A 244 -2.30 11.05 -6.83
C LEU A 244 -2.47 10.64 -8.31
N ALA A 245 -1.72 9.65 -8.80
CA ALA A 245 -1.87 9.13 -10.16
C ALA A 245 -3.25 8.48 -10.36
N LEU A 246 -3.72 7.69 -9.38
CA LEU A 246 -5.08 7.12 -9.40
C LEU A 246 -6.16 8.20 -9.41
N LEU A 247 -6.01 9.26 -8.59
CA LEU A 247 -6.93 10.39 -8.54
C LEU A 247 -6.93 11.19 -9.85
N ALA A 248 -5.74 11.48 -10.41
CA ALA A 248 -5.59 12.16 -11.69
C ALA A 248 -6.19 11.34 -12.85
N ARG A 249 -5.99 10.00 -12.80
CA ARG A 249 -6.61 9.07 -13.78
C ARG A 249 -8.12 9.10 -13.71
N TYR A 250 -8.69 9.08 -12.50
CA TYR A 250 -10.13 9.22 -12.28
C TYR A 250 -10.65 10.55 -12.85
N ARG A 251 -9.92 11.65 -12.63
CA ARG A 251 -10.24 12.99 -13.14
C ARG A 251 -9.95 13.17 -14.63
N ARG A 252 -9.54 12.12 -15.35
CA ARG A 252 -9.22 12.15 -16.79
C ARG A 252 -8.10 13.16 -17.14
N GLN A 253 -7.09 13.28 -16.29
CA GLN A 253 -5.94 14.19 -16.46
C GLN A 253 -4.67 13.40 -16.86
N PRO A 254 -4.50 13.04 -18.13
CA PRO A 254 -3.44 12.10 -18.54
C PRO A 254 -2.03 12.60 -18.27
N VAL A 255 -1.75 13.90 -18.44
CA VAL A 255 -0.44 14.48 -18.17
C VAL A 255 -0.10 14.38 -16.68
N LEU A 256 -1.05 14.72 -15.80
CA LEU A 256 -0.84 14.60 -14.34
C LEU A 256 -0.76 13.13 -13.92
N THR A 257 -1.54 12.24 -14.55
CA THR A 257 -1.42 10.80 -14.30
C THR A 257 -0.01 10.31 -14.63
N GLY A 258 0.52 10.70 -15.78
CA GLY A 258 1.89 10.36 -16.20
C GLY A 258 2.96 11.00 -15.33
N LEU A 259 2.78 12.27 -14.94
CA LEU A 259 3.67 12.99 -14.03
C LEU A 259 3.79 12.24 -12.69
N PHE A 260 2.66 11.96 -12.04
CA PHE A 260 2.65 11.31 -10.73
C PHE A 260 3.15 9.87 -10.81
N LEU A 261 2.74 9.10 -11.83
CA LEU A 261 3.26 7.76 -12.02
C LEU A 261 4.77 7.76 -12.31
N GLY A 262 5.26 8.66 -13.15
CA GLY A 262 6.69 8.78 -13.46
C GLY A 262 7.53 9.13 -12.24
N VAL A 263 7.07 10.04 -11.39
CA VAL A 263 7.72 10.33 -10.10
C VAL A 263 7.69 9.11 -9.18
N ALA A 264 6.55 8.40 -9.08
CA ALA A 264 6.46 7.18 -8.29
C ALA A 264 7.47 6.11 -8.75
N VAL A 265 7.62 5.92 -10.07
CA VAL A 265 8.61 5.00 -10.68
C VAL A 265 10.04 5.43 -10.36
N LEU A 266 10.33 6.73 -10.35
CA LEU A 266 11.64 7.27 -10.00
C LEU A 266 11.91 7.32 -8.50
N LEU A 267 10.90 7.11 -7.64
CA LEU A 267 11.07 6.87 -6.21
C LEU A 267 11.36 5.39 -5.93
N LYS A 268 10.56 4.50 -6.53
CA LYS A 268 10.73 3.03 -6.52
C LYS A 268 10.25 2.46 -7.85
N LEU A 269 10.88 1.44 -8.38
CA LEU A 269 10.60 0.93 -9.73
C LEU A 269 9.25 0.23 -9.88
N TYR A 270 8.73 -0.38 -8.82
CA TYR A 270 7.51 -1.20 -8.87
C TYR A 270 6.24 -0.48 -9.38
N PRO A 271 6.01 0.83 -9.16
CA PRO A 271 4.83 1.52 -9.68
C PRO A 271 4.67 1.44 -11.20
N LEU A 272 5.75 1.14 -11.94
CA LEU A 272 5.69 0.94 -13.38
C LEU A 272 4.69 -0.15 -13.78
N VAL A 273 4.45 -1.15 -12.92
CA VAL A 273 3.46 -2.21 -13.15
C VAL A 273 2.04 -1.66 -13.35
N LEU A 274 1.75 -0.47 -12.81
CA LEU A 274 0.42 0.16 -12.92
C LEU A 274 0.18 0.84 -14.27
N LEU A 275 1.22 1.04 -15.08
CA LEU A 275 1.11 1.78 -16.35
C LEU A 275 0.01 1.23 -17.27
N PRO A 276 -0.16 -0.10 -17.48
CA PRO A 276 -1.21 -0.63 -18.34
C PRO A 276 -2.63 -0.30 -17.84
N ALA A 277 -2.85 -0.30 -16.52
CA ALA A 277 -4.16 -0.01 -15.94
C ALA A 277 -4.50 1.49 -15.97
N LEU A 278 -3.49 2.35 -15.85
CA LEU A 278 -3.66 3.80 -15.89
C LEU A 278 -3.71 4.35 -17.32
N TYR A 279 -3.27 3.57 -18.30
CA TYR A 279 -3.33 3.95 -19.70
C TYR A 279 -4.79 4.04 -20.17
N ARG A 280 -5.10 5.11 -20.90
CA ARG A 280 -6.36 5.27 -21.63
C ARG A 280 -6.10 5.04 -23.13
N ARG A 281 -6.88 4.16 -23.73
CA ARG A 281 -6.70 3.79 -25.13
C ARG A 281 -6.72 5.01 -26.05
N GLY A 282 -5.67 5.15 -26.86
CA GLY A 282 -5.50 6.26 -27.80
C GLY A 282 -4.91 7.55 -27.19
N ASP A 283 -4.66 7.60 -25.88
CA ASP A 283 -4.03 8.75 -25.22
C ASP A 283 -2.58 8.46 -24.82
N PHE A 284 -1.64 8.87 -25.68
CA PHE A 284 -0.21 8.65 -25.47
C PHE A 284 0.47 9.68 -24.55
N LYS A 285 -0.26 10.74 -24.08
CA LYS A 285 0.31 11.78 -23.23
C LYS A 285 0.82 11.22 -21.90
N MET A 286 0.05 10.30 -21.30
CA MET A 286 0.44 9.66 -20.05
C MET A 286 1.71 8.81 -20.17
N PRO A 287 1.81 7.80 -21.05
CA PRO A 287 3.05 7.02 -21.18
C PRO A 287 4.24 7.84 -21.67
N ALA A 288 4.03 8.84 -22.52
CA ALA A 288 5.09 9.75 -22.96
C ALA A 288 5.63 10.57 -21.78
N MET A 289 4.77 11.08 -20.89
CA MET A 289 5.18 11.78 -19.68
C MET A 289 5.97 10.86 -18.75
N VAL A 290 5.53 9.62 -18.52
CA VAL A 290 6.29 8.64 -17.73
C VAL A 290 7.66 8.39 -18.33
N ALA A 291 7.72 8.10 -19.63
CA ALA A 291 8.98 7.81 -20.33
C ALA A 291 9.93 9.01 -20.31
N GLY A 292 9.40 10.22 -20.55
CA GLY A 292 10.19 11.46 -20.50
C GLY A 292 10.77 11.75 -19.10
N LEU A 293 9.97 11.60 -18.05
CA LEU A 293 10.44 11.79 -16.68
C LEU A 293 11.47 10.75 -16.27
N VAL A 294 11.22 9.48 -16.58
CA VAL A 294 12.18 8.41 -16.27
C VAL A 294 13.49 8.66 -17.03
N GLY A 295 13.41 8.95 -18.32
CA GLY A 295 14.61 9.29 -19.13
C GLY A 295 15.38 10.47 -18.59
N LEU A 296 14.70 11.59 -18.27
CA LEU A 296 15.34 12.78 -17.70
C LEU A 296 15.94 12.52 -16.32
N GLY A 297 15.22 11.76 -15.47
CA GLY A 297 15.70 11.41 -14.13
C GLY A 297 17.02 10.64 -14.20
N TYR A 298 17.09 9.60 -15.00
CA TYR A 298 18.32 8.83 -15.18
C TYR A 298 19.42 9.62 -15.93
N ALA A 299 19.06 10.48 -16.88
CA ALA A 299 20.01 11.37 -17.57
C ALA A 299 20.70 12.34 -16.61
N ALA A 300 20.02 12.82 -15.56
CA ALA A 300 20.60 13.71 -14.56
C ALA A 300 21.78 13.07 -13.79
N TYR A 301 21.83 11.74 -13.70
CA TYR A 301 22.93 11.00 -13.06
C TYR A 301 23.81 10.25 -14.07
N SER A 302 23.75 10.58 -15.36
CA SER A 302 24.48 9.89 -16.44
C SER A 302 26.01 9.98 -16.31
N SER A 303 26.54 10.92 -15.52
CA SER A 303 27.98 11.08 -15.26
C SER A 303 28.67 9.84 -14.64
N VAL A 304 27.89 8.91 -14.08
CA VAL A 304 28.39 7.64 -13.55
C VAL A 304 28.16 6.47 -14.49
N GLY A 305 27.64 6.68 -15.68
CA GLY A 305 27.33 5.63 -16.66
C GLY A 305 26.34 4.60 -16.09
N LEU A 306 26.60 3.31 -16.32
CA LEU A 306 25.72 2.22 -15.86
C LEU A 306 25.68 2.05 -14.34
N LEU A 307 26.58 2.68 -13.58
CA LEU A 307 26.49 2.68 -12.11
C LEU A 307 25.21 3.34 -11.58
N VAL A 308 24.50 4.12 -12.41
CA VAL A 308 23.19 4.70 -12.06
C VAL A 308 22.13 3.62 -11.70
N PHE A 309 22.30 2.38 -12.13
CA PHE A 309 21.45 1.25 -11.72
C PHE A 309 21.86 0.64 -10.36
N GLY A 310 22.98 1.12 -9.80
CA GLY A 310 23.44 0.78 -8.46
C GLY A 310 23.55 -0.73 -8.22
N PHE A 311 23.11 -1.14 -7.03
CA PHE A 311 23.18 -2.53 -6.59
C PHE A 311 22.01 -3.41 -7.09
N LEU A 312 21.21 -2.96 -8.06
CA LEU A 312 20.02 -3.70 -8.51
C LEU A 312 20.32 -5.15 -8.90
N GLY A 313 21.40 -5.39 -9.64
CA GLY A 313 21.81 -6.75 -10.02
C GLY A 313 22.25 -7.60 -8.83
N GLY A 314 22.96 -7.02 -7.86
CA GLY A 314 23.35 -7.68 -6.61
C GLY A 314 22.13 -8.02 -5.74
N TYR A 315 21.19 -7.08 -5.65
CA TYR A 315 19.94 -7.28 -4.92
C TYR A 315 19.12 -8.45 -5.48
N VAL A 316 18.96 -8.53 -6.81
CA VAL A 316 18.27 -9.68 -7.47
C VAL A 316 18.93 -11.01 -7.09
N LYS A 317 20.26 -11.03 -6.98
CA LYS A 317 21.03 -12.23 -6.60
C LYS A 317 20.85 -12.55 -5.11
N GLU A 318 20.99 -11.57 -4.21
CA GLU A 318 20.84 -11.76 -2.75
C GLU A 318 19.44 -12.23 -2.38
N GLU A 319 18.42 -11.62 -2.98
CA GLU A 319 17.03 -11.98 -2.74
C GLU A 319 16.62 -13.30 -3.38
N GLY A 320 17.54 -13.97 -4.10
CA GLY A 320 17.26 -15.23 -4.76
C GLY A 320 16.18 -15.17 -5.83
N LEU A 321 15.95 -13.97 -6.40
CA LEU A 321 14.88 -13.78 -7.39
C LEU A 321 15.15 -14.58 -8.67
N ALA A 322 16.42 -14.70 -9.08
CA ALA A 322 16.79 -15.48 -10.26
C ALA A 322 16.67 -17.01 -10.04
N THR A 323 16.85 -17.47 -8.80
CA THR A 323 16.82 -18.90 -8.45
C THR A 323 15.42 -19.40 -8.08
N GLY A 324 14.47 -18.50 -7.82
CA GLY A 324 13.13 -18.84 -7.37
C GLY A 324 13.04 -19.37 -5.94
N ALA A 325 14.13 -19.29 -5.18
CA ALA A 325 14.26 -19.90 -3.86
C ALA A 325 13.25 -19.39 -2.81
N ARG A 326 12.62 -18.26 -3.07
CA ARG A 326 11.69 -17.58 -2.13
C ARG A 326 10.29 -17.39 -2.68
N TYR A 327 9.92 -18.06 -3.78
CA TYR A 327 8.57 -17.91 -4.36
C TYR A 327 7.62 -18.94 -3.75
N PHE A 328 6.68 -18.47 -2.92
CA PHE A 328 5.72 -19.31 -2.22
C PHE A 328 4.97 -20.27 -3.16
N LEU A 329 4.42 -19.75 -4.25
CA LEU A 329 3.64 -20.56 -5.18
C LEU A 329 4.49 -21.60 -5.92
N LEU A 330 5.75 -21.28 -6.25
CA LEU A 330 6.68 -22.23 -6.83
C LEU A 330 7.01 -23.35 -5.84
N GLU A 331 7.28 -22.98 -4.58
CA GLU A 331 7.57 -23.97 -3.54
C GLU A 331 6.37 -24.90 -3.29
N VAL A 332 5.14 -24.34 -3.26
CA VAL A 332 3.92 -25.15 -3.16
C VAL A 332 3.74 -26.06 -4.38
N ALA A 333 3.95 -25.55 -5.58
CA ALA A 333 3.86 -26.37 -6.80
C ALA A 333 4.84 -27.53 -6.77
N GLN A 334 6.08 -27.32 -6.33
CA GLN A 334 7.11 -28.36 -6.23
C GLN A 334 6.82 -29.44 -5.16
N GLN A 335 5.84 -29.24 -4.28
CA GLN A 335 5.38 -30.26 -3.33
C GLN A 335 4.26 -31.14 -3.90
N ILE A 336 3.69 -30.79 -5.04
CA ILE A 336 2.61 -31.54 -5.67
C ILE A 336 3.20 -32.70 -6.48
N PRO A 337 2.72 -33.95 -6.34
CA PRO A 337 3.15 -35.07 -7.16
C PRO A 337 3.04 -34.79 -8.64
N GLY A 338 4.13 -34.98 -9.40
CA GLY A 338 4.22 -34.68 -10.82
C GLY A 338 4.65 -33.23 -11.18
N LEU A 339 4.79 -32.35 -10.20
CA LEU A 339 5.26 -30.97 -10.40
C LEU A 339 6.59 -30.67 -9.64
N HIS A 340 7.28 -31.71 -9.13
CA HIS A 340 8.51 -31.53 -8.36
C HIS A 340 9.62 -30.82 -9.13
N ASP A 341 9.69 -31.05 -10.45
CA ASP A 341 10.74 -30.52 -11.33
C ASP A 341 10.35 -29.21 -12.01
N VAL A 342 9.28 -28.53 -11.56
CA VAL A 342 8.93 -27.22 -12.09
C VAL A 342 10.08 -26.26 -11.90
N SER A 343 10.68 -25.83 -12.99
CA SER A 343 11.81 -24.92 -12.98
C SER A 343 11.38 -23.48 -12.70
N THR A 344 12.30 -22.65 -12.21
CA THR A 344 12.09 -21.21 -12.05
C THR A 344 11.73 -20.54 -13.37
N THR A 345 12.30 -21.03 -14.49
CA THR A 345 11.96 -20.52 -15.84
C THR A 345 10.49 -20.79 -16.18
N ALA A 346 9.99 -22.01 -15.91
CA ALA A 346 8.59 -22.35 -16.12
C ALA A 346 7.66 -21.49 -15.24
N TYR A 347 8.07 -21.25 -13.99
CA TYR A 347 7.35 -20.37 -13.08
C TYR A 347 7.32 -18.92 -13.59
N PHE A 348 8.42 -18.39 -14.13
CA PHE A 348 8.41 -17.06 -14.77
C PHE A 348 7.51 -17.01 -16.00
N GLY A 349 7.44 -18.09 -16.77
CA GLY A 349 6.46 -18.23 -17.86
C GLY A 349 5.02 -18.13 -17.36
N PHE A 350 4.70 -18.79 -16.25
CA PHE A 350 3.39 -18.66 -15.58
C PHE A 350 3.15 -17.23 -15.08
N CYS A 351 4.09 -16.61 -14.40
CA CYS A 351 3.98 -15.21 -13.96
C CYS A 351 3.73 -14.27 -15.15
N ALA A 352 4.49 -14.42 -16.23
CA ALA A 352 4.30 -13.63 -17.45
C ALA A 352 2.91 -13.82 -18.05
N ALA A 353 2.39 -15.05 -18.09
CA ALA A 353 1.03 -15.32 -18.57
C ALA A 353 -0.04 -14.63 -17.69
N VAL A 354 0.12 -14.65 -16.37
CA VAL A 354 -0.77 -13.94 -15.45
C VAL A 354 -0.74 -12.43 -15.72
N PHE A 355 0.46 -11.82 -15.84
CA PHE A 355 0.58 -10.39 -16.13
C PHE A 355 -0.01 -10.05 -17.50
N LEU A 356 0.24 -10.84 -18.55
CA LEU A 356 -0.34 -10.63 -19.86
C LEU A 356 -1.88 -10.71 -19.84
N GLY A 357 -2.43 -11.66 -19.08
CA GLY A 357 -3.88 -11.76 -18.87
C GLY A 357 -4.46 -10.51 -18.20
N ILE A 358 -3.79 -9.98 -17.16
CA ILE A 358 -4.24 -8.75 -16.50
C ILE A 358 -4.05 -7.54 -17.42
N ILE A 359 -2.94 -7.44 -18.16
CA ILE A 359 -2.71 -6.37 -19.15
C ILE A 359 -3.77 -6.39 -20.24
N TRP A 360 -4.13 -7.58 -20.74
CA TRP A 360 -5.24 -7.74 -21.68
C TRP A 360 -6.57 -7.26 -21.07
N TRP A 361 -6.83 -7.56 -19.79
CA TRP A 361 -7.99 -7.02 -19.09
C TRP A 361 -7.93 -5.49 -18.99
N CYS A 362 -6.79 -4.90 -18.61
CA CYS A 362 -6.58 -3.44 -18.63
C CYS A 362 -6.92 -2.84 -20.00
N TRP A 363 -6.40 -3.45 -21.06
CA TRP A 363 -6.64 -2.99 -22.43
C TRP A 363 -8.12 -3.08 -22.83
N ARG A 364 -8.81 -4.15 -22.42
CA ARG A 364 -10.25 -4.31 -22.65
C ARG A 364 -11.07 -3.20 -21.97
N VAL A 365 -10.80 -2.89 -20.70
CA VAL A 365 -11.55 -1.87 -19.95
C VAL A 365 -11.18 -0.44 -20.34
N SER A 366 -9.95 -0.18 -20.81
CA SER A 366 -9.49 1.15 -21.20
C SER A 366 -10.14 1.71 -22.47
N GLY A 367 -10.73 0.86 -23.28
CA GLY A 367 -11.44 1.24 -24.52
C GLY A 367 -12.90 1.65 -24.33
N PHE A 368 -13.46 1.45 -23.14
CA PHE A 368 -14.90 1.54 -22.89
C PHE A 368 -15.34 2.77 -22.08
N GLU A 369 -14.52 3.80 -21.99
CA GLU A 369 -14.81 5.03 -21.24
C GLU A 369 -15.63 6.08 -22.06
N GLY A 370 -16.42 5.69 -23.03
CA GLY A 370 -17.41 6.53 -23.71
C GLY A 370 -18.70 6.63 -22.90
N ASP A 371 -19.39 7.79 -22.99
CA ASP A 371 -20.58 8.16 -22.19
C ASP A 371 -21.81 7.21 -22.31
N ASN A 372 -21.77 6.17 -23.18
CA ASN A 372 -22.91 5.32 -23.51
C ASN A 372 -22.67 3.81 -23.31
N TYR A 373 -21.67 3.39 -22.52
CA TYR A 373 -21.36 1.98 -22.39
C TYR A 373 -22.01 1.31 -21.17
N GLN A 374 -22.92 0.36 -21.41
CA GLN A 374 -23.38 -0.61 -20.39
C GLN A 374 -22.21 -1.55 -20.03
N ARG A 375 -21.77 -1.52 -18.80
CA ARG A 375 -20.58 -2.22 -18.28
C ARG A 375 -20.80 -3.74 -18.30
N PRO A 376 -19.94 -4.56 -18.97
CA PRO A 376 -20.10 -6.04 -18.95
C PRO A 376 -19.73 -6.66 -17.59
N PHE A 377 -19.05 -5.91 -16.71
CA PHE A 377 -18.76 -6.29 -15.33
C PHE A 377 -19.06 -5.11 -14.44
N ASP A 378 -20.21 -5.15 -13.78
CA ASP A 378 -20.60 -4.17 -12.78
C ASP A 378 -19.83 -4.49 -11.49
N PHE A 379 -18.69 -3.80 -11.30
CA PHE A 379 -18.01 -3.73 -10.02
C PHE A 379 -18.63 -2.59 -9.21
N ASP A 380 -19.90 -2.73 -8.84
CA ASP A 380 -20.70 -1.94 -7.90
C ASP A 380 -20.11 -0.53 -7.59
N GLY A 381 -20.08 0.38 -8.59
CA GLY A 381 -19.65 1.77 -8.41
C GLY A 381 -18.14 2.04 -8.43
N VAL A 382 -17.28 1.02 -8.52
CA VAL A 382 -15.81 1.20 -8.60
C VAL A 382 -15.39 1.59 -10.01
N ALA A 383 -14.50 2.60 -10.15
CA ALA A 383 -13.96 2.99 -11.45
C ALA A 383 -13.28 1.82 -12.16
N SER A 384 -13.57 1.63 -13.45
CA SER A 384 -13.21 0.44 -14.25
C SER A 384 -11.71 0.11 -14.26
N PHE A 385 -10.82 1.09 -14.07
CA PHE A 385 -9.37 0.90 -14.04
C PHE A 385 -8.82 0.45 -12.67
N LEU A 386 -9.55 0.65 -11.56
CA LEU A 386 -9.06 0.31 -10.22
C LEU A 386 -8.89 -1.19 -9.97
N PRO A 387 -9.87 -2.07 -10.32
CA PRO A 387 -9.69 -3.50 -10.12
C PRO A 387 -8.50 -4.10 -10.88
N PRO A 388 -8.25 -3.80 -12.18
CA PRO A 388 -7.07 -4.31 -12.85
C PRO A 388 -5.77 -3.66 -12.35
N ALA A 389 -5.78 -2.40 -11.89
CA ALA A 389 -4.63 -1.77 -11.24
C ALA A 389 -4.27 -2.49 -9.95
N PHE A 390 -5.26 -2.78 -9.11
CA PHE A 390 -5.07 -3.60 -7.91
C PHE A 390 -4.57 -5.00 -8.26
N ALA A 391 -5.13 -5.65 -9.28
CA ALA A 391 -4.70 -6.98 -9.71
C ALA A 391 -3.24 -7.01 -10.17
N LEU A 392 -2.75 -5.99 -10.89
CA LEU A 392 -1.34 -5.87 -11.27
C LEU A 392 -0.42 -5.73 -10.05
N ALA A 393 -0.77 -4.85 -9.11
CA ALA A 393 -0.01 -4.65 -7.88
C ALA A 393 -0.02 -5.90 -6.99
N ALA A 394 -1.19 -6.56 -6.85
CA ALA A 394 -1.33 -7.80 -6.09
C ALA A 394 -0.58 -8.97 -6.75
N ALA A 395 -0.63 -9.10 -8.08
CA ALA A 395 0.14 -10.10 -8.80
C ALA A 395 1.64 -9.92 -8.57
N LEU A 396 2.16 -8.67 -8.62
CA LEU A 396 3.56 -8.40 -8.32
C LEU A 396 3.91 -8.84 -6.89
N MET A 397 3.07 -8.52 -5.92
CA MET A 397 3.32 -8.89 -4.52
C MET A 397 3.23 -10.40 -4.28
N PHE A 398 2.16 -11.05 -4.72
CA PHE A 398 1.89 -12.43 -4.33
C PHE A 398 2.57 -13.50 -5.21
N LEU A 399 2.87 -13.18 -6.48
CA LEU A 399 3.67 -14.10 -7.30
C LEU A 399 5.14 -14.13 -6.86
N PHE A 400 5.70 -12.97 -6.49
CA PHE A 400 7.10 -12.90 -6.08
C PHE A 400 7.31 -13.04 -4.56
N SER A 401 6.25 -13.02 -3.78
CA SER A 401 6.21 -13.33 -2.34
C SER A 401 7.36 -12.70 -1.53
N PRO A 402 7.59 -11.39 -1.59
CA PRO A 402 8.68 -10.76 -0.87
C PRO A 402 8.55 -11.00 0.63
N HIS A 403 9.69 -11.17 1.32
CA HIS A 403 9.71 -11.47 2.75
C HIS A 403 9.77 -10.24 3.65
N TYR A 404 9.96 -9.07 3.09
CA TYR A 404 9.92 -7.82 3.84
C TYR A 404 8.49 -7.31 3.98
N ALA A 405 8.08 -7.07 5.22
CA ALA A 405 6.70 -6.72 5.54
C ALA A 405 6.23 -5.40 4.87
N TRP A 406 7.11 -4.43 4.71
CA TRP A 406 6.75 -3.12 4.11
C TRP A 406 6.33 -3.18 2.63
N TYR A 407 6.59 -4.26 1.92
CA TYR A 407 6.10 -4.37 0.53
C TYR A 407 4.58 -4.36 0.43
N ILE A 408 3.84 -4.77 1.48
CA ILE A 408 2.37 -4.70 1.48
C ILE A 408 1.84 -3.25 1.41
N LEU A 409 2.66 -2.26 1.80
CA LEU A 409 2.29 -0.84 1.73
C LEU A 409 1.75 -0.46 0.35
N TRP A 410 2.27 -1.08 -0.70
CA TRP A 410 1.84 -0.83 -2.08
C TRP A 410 0.37 -1.13 -2.33
N LEU A 411 -0.21 -2.04 -1.55
CA LEU A 411 -1.59 -2.50 -1.68
C LEU A 411 -2.55 -1.79 -0.73
N ILE A 412 -2.06 -1.10 0.32
CA ILE A 412 -2.92 -0.46 1.31
C ILE A 412 -3.81 0.65 0.73
N PRO A 413 -3.35 1.52 -0.21
CA PRO A 413 -4.24 2.46 -0.89
C PRO A 413 -5.40 1.77 -1.62
N PHE A 414 -5.13 0.66 -2.31
CA PHE A 414 -6.17 -0.13 -2.98
C PHE A 414 -7.08 -0.84 -1.98
N PHE A 415 -6.53 -1.38 -0.89
CA PHE A 415 -7.30 -1.97 0.19
C PHE A 415 -8.27 -0.96 0.82
N THR A 416 -7.83 0.29 0.95
CA THR A 416 -8.70 1.37 1.46
C THR A 416 -9.87 1.65 0.53
N LEU A 417 -9.67 1.58 -0.80
CA LEU A 417 -10.73 1.78 -1.79
C LEU A 417 -11.60 0.54 -2.00
N MET A 418 -11.01 -0.64 -1.90
CA MET A 418 -11.61 -1.95 -2.18
C MET A 418 -11.24 -2.95 -1.07
N PRO A 419 -11.86 -2.86 0.12
CA PRO A 419 -11.57 -3.77 1.23
C PRO A 419 -11.72 -5.24 0.83
N ASN A 420 -10.74 -6.06 1.22
CA ASN A 420 -10.71 -7.47 0.86
C ASN A 420 -10.00 -8.32 1.94
N LEU A 421 -10.37 -9.60 2.05
CA LEU A 421 -9.82 -10.49 3.07
C LEU A 421 -8.33 -10.80 2.90
N PRO A 422 -7.77 -11.02 1.70
CA PRO A 422 -6.36 -11.33 1.54
C PRO A 422 -5.44 -10.25 2.11
N ILE A 423 -5.68 -8.97 1.79
CA ILE A 423 -4.86 -7.87 2.29
C ILE A 423 -5.07 -7.68 3.80
N LEU A 424 -6.31 -7.79 4.29
CA LEU A 424 -6.59 -7.74 5.72
C LEU A 424 -5.82 -8.84 6.46
N THR A 425 -5.82 -10.07 5.96
CA THR A 425 -5.08 -11.20 6.54
C THR A 425 -3.59 -10.91 6.61
N TYR A 426 -3.00 -10.37 5.54
CA TYR A 426 -1.59 -9.97 5.56
C TYR A 426 -1.32 -8.90 6.62
N VAL A 427 -2.15 -7.85 6.67
CA VAL A 427 -2.02 -6.75 7.66
C VAL A 427 -2.13 -7.26 9.10
N LEU A 428 -2.97 -8.24 9.36
CA LEU A 428 -3.10 -8.82 10.70
C LEU A 428 -1.92 -9.74 11.08
N GLY A 429 -1.21 -10.29 10.08
CA GLY A 429 -0.12 -11.24 10.29
C GLY A 429 1.29 -10.69 10.04
N PHE A 430 1.46 -9.47 9.55
CA PHE A 430 2.76 -8.97 9.08
C PHE A 430 3.86 -8.93 10.17
N PHE A 431 3.48 -8.74 11.43
CA PHE A 431 4.44 -8.71 12.53
C PHE A 431 5.20 -10.03 12.71
N TYR A 432 4.62 -11.16 12.30
CA TYR A 432 5.30 -12.44 12.35
C TYR A 432 6.56 -12.49 11.48
N LEU A 433 6.65 -11.66 10.44
CA LEU A 433 7.84 -11.56 9.61
C LEU A 433 9.06 -10.99 10.35
N TYR A 434 8.83 -10.31 11.47
CA TYR A 434 9.88 -9.74 12.33
C TYR A 434 10.23 -10.62 13.53
N THR A 435 9.64 -11.83 13.65
CA THR A 435 9.94 -12.74 14.77
C THR A 435 10.97 -13.76 14.36
N THR A 436 12.07 -13.87 15.09
CA THR A 436 13.08 -14.92 14.92
C THR A 436 12.59 -16.30 15.37
N ALA A 437 11.48 -16.35 16.13
CA ALA A 437 10.91 -17.59 16.64
C ALA A 437 10.43 -18.58 15.56
N LEU A 438 10.20 -18.11 14.32
CA LEU A 438 9.69 -18.90 13.19
C LEU A 438 10.77 -19.26 12.16
N GLY A 439 12.03 -19.12 12.51
CA GLY A 439 13.18 -19.53 11.69
C GLY A 439 13.96 -18.37 11.09
N GLU A 440 15.20 -18.65 10.74
CA GLU A 440 16.12 -17.72 10.09
C GLU A 440 15.88 -17.67 8.58
N PRO A 441 16.03 -16.50 7.94
CA PRO A 441 16.00 -16.39 6.48
C PRO A 441 17.11 -17.27 5.88
N GLY A 442 16.71 -18.23 5.07
CA GLY A 442 17.62 -19.15 4.40
C GLY A 442 17.51 -19.07 2.88
N PRO A 443 18.15 -19.97 2.15
CA PRO A 443 18.04 -20.09 0.70
C PRO A 443 16.60 -20.41 0.25
N LYS A 444 15.78 -21.00 1.12
CA LYS A 444 14.34 -21.19 0.93
C LYS A 444 13.55 -20.21 1.78
N MET A 445 12.28 -20.01 1.41
CA MET A 445 11.37 -19.19 2.19
C MET A 445 11.26 -19.71 3.63
N PHE A 446 11.44 -18.83 4.61
CA PHE A 446 11.34 -19.21 6.00
C PHE A 446 9.88 -19.42 6.46
N LEU A 447 9.68 -20.10 7.59
CA LEU A 447 8.37 -20.58 8.02
C LEU A 447 7.33 -19.45 8.20
N ALA A 448 7.73 -18.29 8.72
CA ALA A 448 6.83 -17.14 8.89
C ALA A 448 6.20 -16.69 7.56
N ASN A 449 7.00 -16.60 6.49
CA ASN A 449 6.51 -16.28 5.16
C ASN A 449 5.55 -17.35 4.64
N LYS A 450 5.87 -18.63 4.83
CA LYS A 450 4.99 -19.73 4.37
C LYS A 450 3.63 -19.66 5.04
N ILE A 451 3.60 -19.47 6.36
CA ILE A 451 2.35 -19.36 7.13
C ILE A 451 1.55 -18.13 6.67
N LEU A 452 2.21 -16.98 6.53
CA LEU A 452 1.56 -15.74 6.14
C LEU A 452 0.96 -15.84 4.73
N TYR A 453 1.75 -16.27 3.74
CA TYR A 453 1.25 -16.39 2.37
C TYR A 453 0.20 -17.50 2.22
N ALA A 454 0.36 -18.65 2.92
CA ALA A 454 -0.68 -19.68 2.95
C ALA A 454 -2.01 -19.12 3.51
N SER A 455 -1.95 -18.34 4.59
CA SER A 455 -3.13 -17.69 5.17
C SER A 455 -3.77 -16.69 4.22
N VAL A 456 -2.97 -15.91 3.48
CA VAL A 456 -3.46 -14.95 2.48
C VAL A 456 -4.15 -15.66 1.31
N PHE A 457 -3.57 -16.75 0.80
CA PHE A 457 -4.20 -17.53 -0.27
C PHE A 457 -5.46 -18.27 0.22
N ALA A 458 -5.47 -18.78 1.46
CA ALA A 458 -6.68 -19.33 2.07
C ALA A 458 -7.77 -18.25 2.18
N ALA A 459 -7.44 -17.04 2.61
CA ALA A 459 -8.37 -15.91 2.65
C ALA A 459 -8.90 -15.55 1.25
N LEU A 460 -8.07 -15.63 0.20
CA LEU A 460 -8.51 -15.43 -1.18
C LEU A 460 -9.53 -16.49 -1.60
N ILE A 461 -9.27 -17.78 -1.32
CA ILE A 461 -10.20 -18.88 -1.63
C ILE A 461 -11.51 -18.68 -0.90
N ILE A 462 -11.47 -18.36 0.40
CA ILE A 462 -12.67 -18.07 1.21
C ILE A 462 -13.44 -16.89 0.59
N GLN A 463 -12.78 -15.80 0.25
CA GLN A 463 -13.44 -14.65 -0.36
C GLN A 463 -14.12 -15.00 -1.69
N LEU A 464 -13.47 -15.79 -2.53
CA LEU A 464 -14.02 -16.23 -3.81
C LEU A 464 -15.21 -17.17 -3.63
N ALA A 465 -15.15 -18.08 -2.62
CA ALA A 465 -16.24 -18.96 -2.27
C ALA A 465 -17.46 -18.17 -1.74
N LEU A 466 -17.24 -17.22 -0.85
CA LEU A 466 -18.29 -16.36 -0.30
C LEU A 466 -18.96 -15.48 -1.38
N ARG A 467 -18.22 -14.99 -2.38
CA ARG A 467 -18.80 -14.22 -3.50
C ARG A 467 -19.80 -15.01 -4.35
N ARG A 468 -19.71 -16.34 -4.35
CA ARG A 468 -20.67 -17.23 -5.04
C ARG A 468 -21.91 -17.52 -4.21
N TRP A 469 -21.95 -17.11 -2.93
CA TRP A 469 -23.07 -17.36 -2.02
C TRP A 469 -24.00 -16.14 -1.99
N PRO A 470 -25.34 -16.30 -2.15
CA PRO A 470 -26.30 -15.19 -2.26
C PRO A 470 -26.36 -14.27 -1.02
N ILE A 471 -25.91 -14.74 0.14
CA ILE A 471 -25.87 -13.98 1.41
C ILE A 471 -24.91 -12.77 1.33
N HIS A 472 -23.94 -12.78 0.42
CA HIS A 472 -22.89 -11.75 0.34
C HIS A 472 -23.42 -10.39 -0.15
N ARG A 473 -24.50 -10.32 -0.91
CA ARG A 473 -25.03 -9.05 -1.46
C ARG A 473 -25.63 -8.14 -0.39
N SER A 474 -26.12 -8.68 0.73
CA SER A 474 -26.75 -7.88 1.79
C SER A 474 -25.79 -7.29 2.82
N MET A 475 -24.58 -7.85 3.00
CA MET A 475 -23.61 -7.37 4.00
C MET A 475 -22.79 -6.14 3.53
N PHE A 476 -22.74 -5.86 2.22
CA PHE A 476 -21.92 -4.80 1.65
C PHE A 476 -22.73 -3.77 0.84
N VAL A 477 -24.06 -3.84 0.88
CA VAL A 477 -24.91 -2.77 0.34
C VAL A 477 -24.80 -1.58 1.29
N GLN A 478 -23.98 -0.61 0.91
CA GLN A 478 -23.94 0.67 1.60
C GLN A 478 -25.31 1.37 1.43
N PRO A 479 -25.90 1.93 2.49
CA PRO A 479 -27.05 2.78 2.32
C PRO A 479 -26.61 3.96 1.42
N THR A 480 -27.31 4.14 0.30
CA THR A 480 -27.13 5.27 -0.60
C THR A 480 -27.19 6.56 0.20
N VAL A 481 -26.08 7.27 0.29
CA VAL A 481 -26.07 8.63 0.82
C VAL A 481 -26.83 9.48 -0.17
N THR A 482 -28.06 9.89 0.18
CA THR A 482 -28.76 10.94 -0.54
C THR A 482 -27.90 12.20 -0.43
N SER A 483 -27.34 12.63 -1.56
CA SER A 483 -26.60 13.88 -1.69
C SER A 483 -27.57 15.05 -1.43
N GLU A 484 -27.49 15.67 -0.25
CA GLU A 484 -27.99 17.04 -0.12
C GLU A 484 -27.00 17.96 -0.87
N PRO A 485 -27.47 18.84 -1.76
CA PRO A 485 -26.61 19.84 -2.39
C PRO A 485 -26.17 20.87 -1.34
N LEU A 486 -24.87 21.25 -1.40
CA LEU A 486 -24.34 22.43 -0.73
C LEU A 486 -24.79 23.71 -1.44
#